data_d8543dcf046b42c83ecdf21bc32a20ac
#
_entry.id   d8543dcf046b42c83ecdf21bc32a20ac
#
_cell.length_a   1.000
_cell.length_b   1.000
_cell.length_c   1.000
_cell.angle_alpha   90.00
_cell.angle_beta   90.00
_cell.angle_gamma   90.00
#
_symmetry.space_group_name_H-M   'P 1'
#
loop_
_entity.id
_entity.type
_entity.pdbx_description
1 polymer ?
#
loop_
_entity_poly.entity_id
_entity_poly.type
_entity_poly.pdbx_seq_one_letter_code
_entity_poly.pdbx_strand_id
1 'polypeptide(L)'
;MSFLVQADIHVGQDELRRVVDAGRVIVAVDKTDVQGWLRWGLFWDEIPFMNMVFVQEHRRNQGLGTRLIQHWEDQQRASGHDSVMTSTLANEQAQHLYRRLAYIDCGCLLLPGEPLEILFTKSLAE
;
A
#
# COMPACT_ATOMS: atom_id res chain seq x y z
N MET A 1 -12.16 -12.45 -7.40
CA MET A 1 -12.33 -12.24 -5.96
C MET A 1 -13.49 -11.31 -5.74
N SER A 2 -14.59 -11.87 -5.28
CA SER A 2 -15.85 -11.15 -5.18
C SER A 2 -15.81 -9.99 -4.17
N PHE A 3 -14.98 -10.10 -3.15
CA PHE A 3 -14.91 -9.06 -2.13
C PHE A 3 -14.33 -7.74 -2.66
N LEU A 4 -13.78 -7.75 -3.86
CA LEU A 4 -13.10 -6.58 -4.41
C LEU A 4 -14.06 -5.49 -4.87
N VAL A 5 -15.34 -5.76 -4.89
CA VAL A 5 -16.30 -4.79 -5.42
C VAL A 5 -17.36 -4.42 -4.40
N GLN A 6 -16.99 -4.32 -3.14
CA GLN A 6 -17.93 -4.00 -2.08
C GLN A 6 -18.36 -2.54 -2.06
N ALA A 7 -17.45 -1.65 -2.37
CA ALA A 7 -17.74 -0.22 -2.34
C ALA A 7 -16.88 0.48 -3.38
N ASP A 8 -17.49 1.36 -4.14
CA ASP A 8 -16.80 2.14 -5.16
C ASP A 8 -16.57 3.55 -4.65
N ILE A 9 -15.32 4.00 -4.77
CA ILE A 9 -14.95 5.37 -4.41
C ILE A 9 -14.16 5.93 -5.57
N HIS A 10 -14.55 7.08 -6.05
CA HIS A 10 -13.80 7.76 -7.10
C HIS A 10 -12.56 8.40 -6.50
N VAL A 11 -11.40 8.07 -7.05
CA VAL A 11 -10.14 8.60 -6.59
C VAL A 11 -9.39 9.14 -7.79
N GLY A 12 -9.17 10.43 -7.79
CA GLY A 12 -8.46 11.05 -8.88
C GLY A 12 -9.27 11.08 -10.15
N GLN A 13 -8.62 11.46 -11.21
CA GLN A 13 -9.29 11.74 -12.47
C GLN A 13 -8.76 10.89 -13.61
N ASP A 14 -7.51 10.51 -13.55
CA ASP A 14 -6.80 10.02 -14.72
C ASP A 14 -6.73 8.52 -14.79
N GLU A 15 -5.66 7.95 -14.27
CA GLU A 15 -5.43 6.52 -14.39
C GLU A 15 -6.26 5.72 -13.42
N LEU A 16 -6.53 6.31 -12.26
CA LEU A 16 -7.24 5.62 -11.21
C LEU A 16 -8.69 6.06 -11.25
N ARG A 17 -9.54 5.27 -11.88
CA ARG A 17 -10.94 5.64 -12.07
C ARG A 17 -11.78 5.37 -10.85
N ARG A 18 -11.55 4.22 -10.23
CA ARG A 18 -12.31 3.83 -9.07
C ARG A 18 -11.41 3.09 -8.09
N VAL A 19 -11.70 3.28 -6.82
CA VAL A 19 -11.10 2.51 -5.75
C VAL A 19 -12.22 1.79 -5.02
N VAL A 20 -12.05 0.50 -4.80
CA VAL A 20 -13.02 -0.32 -4.09
C VAL A 20 -12.38 -0.74 -2.78
N ASP A 21 -13.06 -0.39 -1.67
CA ASP A 21 -12.59 -0.77 -0.35
C ASP A 21 -13.40 -1.95 0.15
N ALA A 22 -12.71 -3.02 0.55
CA ALA A 22 -13.34 -4.22 1.06
C ALA A 22 -12.55 -4.67 2.28
N GLY A 23 -12.89 -4.10 3.45
CA GLY A 23 -12.15 -4.38 4.65
C GLY A 23 -10.75 -3.80 4.57
N ARG A 24 -9.74 -4.65 4.52
CA ARG A 24 -8.33 -4.21 4.49
C ARG A 24 -7.71 -4.40 3.12
N VAL A 25 -8.49 -4.27 2.08
CA VAL A 25 -8.02 -4.34 0.70
C VAL A 25 -8.54 -3.13 -0.05
N ILE A 26 -7.66 -2.48 -0.78
CA ILE A 26 -7.99 -1.36 -1.64
C ILE A 26 -7.67 -1.81 -3.06
N VAL A 27 -8.62 -1.66 -3.97
CA VAL A 27 -8.45 -2.12 -5.35
C VAL A 27 -8.66 -0.94 -6.30
N ALA A 28 -7.73 -0.79 -7.22
CA ALA A 28 -7.86 0.19 -8.30
C ALA A 28 -8.46 -0.49 -9.51
N VAL A 29 -9.57 0.05 -10.00
CA VAL A 29 -10.35 -0.56 -11.07
C VAL A 29 -10.55 0.47 -12.18
N ASP A 30 -10.32 0.05 -13.43
CA ASP A 30 -10.65 0.83 -14.60
C ASP A 30 -11.70 0.05 -15.39
N LYS A 31 -12.93 0.58 -15.40
CA LYS A 31 -14.09 -0.14 -15.90
C LYS A 31 -14.30 -1.42 -15.10
N THR A 32 -14.09 -2.60 -15.70
CA THR A 32 -14.19 -3.86 -14.98
C THR A 32 -12.85 -4.49 -14.72
N ASP A 33 -11.78 -3.84 -15.13
CA ASP A 33 -10.44 -4.41 -15.03
C ASP A 33 -9.72 -3.95 -13.77
N VAL A 34 -9.23 -4.91 -12.99
CA VAL A 34 -8.43 -4.61 -11.82
C VAL A 34 -7.03 -4.23 -12.28
N GLN A 35 -6.60 -3.04 -11.93
CA GLN A 35 -5.29 -2.51 -12.33
C GLN A 35 -4.24 -2.73 -11.26
N GLY A 36 -4.65 -2.82 -10.02
CA GLY A 36 -3.74 -3.06 -8.90
C GLY A 36 -4.48 -3.11 -7.60
N TRP A 37 -3.77 -3.47 -6.54
CA TRP A 37 -4.39 -3.52 -5.21
C TRP A 37 -3.36 -3.31 -4.12
N LEU A 38 -3.87 -2.98 -2.93
CA LEU A 38 -3.09 -2.83 -1.71
C LEU A 38 -3.81 -3.58 -0.61
N ARG A 39 -3.08 -4.41 0.13
CA ARG A 39 -3.62 -5.17 1.24
C ARG A 39 -2.84 -4.83 2.49
N TRP A 40 -3.53 -4.68 3.61
CA TRP A 40 -2.91 -4.25 4.85
C TRP A 40 -3.51 -4.94 6.06
N GLY A 41 -2.80 -4.84 7.17
CA GLY A 41 -3.25 -5.35 8.46
C GLY A 41 -2.73 -4.46 9.56
N LEU A 42 -2.62 -5.00 10.77
CA LEU A 42 -2.15 -4.23 11.91
C LEU A 42 -0.91 -4.91 12.51
N PHE A 43 0.13 -4.13 12.70
CA PHE A 43 1.34 -4.56 13.37
C PHE A 43 1.11 -4.39 14.88
N TRP A 44 1.31 -5.46 15.65
CA TRP A 44 1.02 -5.48 17.09
C TRP A 44 -0.42 -5.08 17.40
N ASP A 45 -1.34 -5.43 16.50
CA ASP A 45 -2.76 -5.10 16.64
C ASP A 45 -3.04 -3.60 16.72
N GLU A 46 -2.08 -2.75 16.36
CA GLU A 46 -2.23 -1.30 16.52
C GLU A 46 -1.86 -0.48 15.30
N ILE A 47 -0.72 -0.75 14.67
CA ILE A 47 -0.16 0.13 13.65
C ILE A 47 -0.50 -0.41 12.27
N PRO A 48 -1.20 0.36 11.41
CA PRO A 48 -1.48 -0.11 10.06
C PRO A 48 -0.20 -0.50 9.34
N PHE A 49 -0.19 -1.71 8.81
CA PHE A 49 0.98 -2.30 8.16
C PHE A 49 0.57 -2.75 6.76
N MET A 50 1.18 -2.14 5.75
CA MET A 50 0.90 -2.49 4.36
C MET A 50 1.62 -3.79 4.02
N ASN A 51 0.83 -4.83 3.79
CA ASN A 51 1.35 -6.17 3.53
C ASN A 51 1.73 -6.40 2.08
N MET A 52 1.04 -5.72 1.16
CA MET A 52 1.28 -5.92 -0.26
C MET A 52 0.73 -4.76 -1.05
N VAL A 53 1.50 -4.30 -2.02
CA VAL A 53 1.02 -3.44 -3.09
C VAL A 53 1.37 -4.13 -4.41
N PHE A 54 0.39 -4.28 -5.27
CA PHE A 54 0.59 -4.91 -6.55
C PHE A 54 -0.03 -4.06 -7.64
N VAL A 55 0.69 -3.91 -8.75
CA VAL A 55 0.20 -3.21 -9.93
C VAL A 55 0.40 -4.12 -11.12
N GLN A 56 -0.64 -4.26 -11.94
CA GLN A 56 -0.56 -5.06 -13.15
C GLN A 56 0.59 -4.55 -14.03
N GLU A 57 1.28 -5.47 -14.69
CA GLU A 57 2.48 -5.13 -15.43
C GLU A 57 2.27 -4.00 -16.43
N HIS A 58 1.16 -4.04 -17.16
CA HIS A 58 0.87 -3.03 -18.17
C HIS A 58 0.51 -1.66 -17.58
N ARG A 59 0.33 -1.57 -16.27
CA ARG A 59 0.00 -0.32 -15.60
C ARG A 59 1.13 0.20 -14.73
N ARG A 60 2.28 -0.46 -14.76
CA ARG A 60 3.43 -0.03 -13.96
C ARG A 60 4.06 1.22 -14.54
N ASN A 61 4.81 1.93 -13.69
CA ASN A 61 5.52 3.16 -14.05
C ASN A 61 4.58 4.30 -14.45
N GLN A 62 3.34 4.26 -13.96
CA GLN A 62 2.34 5.29 -14.23
C GLN A 62 1.82 5.93 -12.94
N GLY A 63 2.48 5.65 -11.81
CA GLY A 63 2.11 6.27 -10.54
C GLY A 63 0.97 5.59 -9.81
N LEU A 64 0.47 4.44 -10.29
CA LEU A 64 -0.67 3.79 -9.67
C LEU A 64 -0.34 3.27 -8.27
N GLY A 65 0.84 2.67 -8.11
CA GLY A 65 1.27 2.20 -6.77
C GLY A 65 1.32 3.33 -5.77
N THR A 66 1.87 4.46 -6.18
CA THR A 66 1.94 5.65 -5.34
C THR A 66 0.55 6.12 -4.94
N ARG A 67 -0.40 6.14 -5.90
CA ARG A 67 -1.77 6.56 -5.61
C ARG A 67 -2.47 5.62 -4.64
N LEU A 68 -2.25 4.32 -4.79
CA LEU A 68 -2.81 3.34 -3.85
C LEU A 68 -2.27 3.57 -2.45
N ILE A 69 -0.96 3.77 -2.32
CA ILE A 69 -0.34 4.00 -1.03
C ILE A 69 -0.84 5.30 -0.41
N GLN A 70 -0.92 6.37 -1.19
CA GLN A 70 -1.38 7.65 -0.68
C GLN A 70 -2.84 7.61 -0.26
N HIS A 71 -3.69 6.90 -1.00
CA HIS A 71 -5.07 6.71 -0.63
C HIS A 71 -5.17 5.97 0.71
N TRP A 72 -4.38 4.92 0.86
CA TRP A 72 -4.33 4.15 2.10
C TRP A 72 -3.86 5.02 3.28
N GLU A 73 -2.82 5.83 3.06
CA GLU A 73 -2.33 6.73 4.10
C GLU A 73 -3.42 7.72 4.52
N ASP A 74 -4.15 8.25 3.56
CA ASP A 74 -5.23 9.19 3.85
C ASP A 74 -6.35 8.52 4.66
N GLN A 75 -6.68 7.26 4.34
CA GLN A 75 -7.64 6.48 5.12
C GLN A 75 -7.16 6.32 6.56
N GLN A 76 -5.90 5.99 6.74
CA GLN A 76 -5.36 5.76 8.09
C GLN A 76 -5.31 7.05 8.88
N ARG A 77 -4.95 8.13 8.23
CA ARG A 77 -4.97 9.45 8.86
C ARG A 77 -6.37 9.83 9.30
N ALA A 78 -7.35 9.60 8.43
CA ALA A 78 -8.75 9.89 8.75
C ALA A 78 -9.27 9.02 9.91
N SER A 79 -8.71 7.83 10.07
CA SER A 79 -9.10 6.93 11.16
C SER A 79 -8.37 7.24 12.47
N GLY A 80 -7.51 8.24 12.48
CA GLY A 80 -6.83 8.66 13.70
C GLY A 80 -5.46 8.05 13.92
N HIS A 81 -4.93 7.32 12.97
CA HIS A 81 -3.58 6.77 13.10
C HIS A 81 -2.55 7.85 12.76
N ASP A 82 -1.48 7.91 13.53
CA ASP A 82 -0.42 8.90 13.31
C ASP A 82 0.83 8.31 12.68
N SER A 83 0.84 7.00 12.42
CA SER A 83 1.95 6.37 11.73
C SER A 83 1.48 5.10 11.02
N VAL A 84 2.25 4.71 10.02
CA VAL A 84 2.01 3.47 9.27
C VAL A 84 3.34 2.76 9.07
N MET A 85 3.27 1.50 8.69
CA MET A 85 4.45 0.67 8.48
C MET A 85 4.33 -0.17 7.22
N THR A 86 5.46 -0.63 6.74
CA THR A 86 5.53 -1.64 5.69
C THR A 86 6.89 -2.35 5.76
N SER A 87 7.09 -3.30 4.87
CA SER A 87 8.38 -3.97 4.77
C SER A 87 8.60 -4.45 3.34
N THR A 88 9.86 -4.74 3.02
CA THR A 88 10.20 -5.37 1.74
C THR A 88 11.54 -6.07 1.89
N LEU A 89 11.78 -7.06 1.03
CA LEU A 89 13.07 -7.74 1.02
C LEU A 89 14.16 -6.78 0.52
N ALA A 90 15.34 -6.90 1.09
CA ALA A 90 16.44 -5.99 0.79
C ALA A 90 16.90 -6.03 -0.67
N ASN A 91 16.52 -7.08 -1.39
CA ASN A 91 16.86 -7.20 -2.81
C ASN A 91 15.74 -6.77 -3.74
N GLU A 92 14.66 -6.18 -3.22
CA GLU A 92 13.53 -5.76 -4.02
C GLU A 92 13.57 -4.26 -4.30
N GLN A 93 13.05 -3.88 -5.47
CA GLN A 93 13.03 -2.48 -5.90
C GLN A 93 12.03 -1.63 -5.12
N ALA A 94 11.03 -2.25 -4.53
CA ALA A 94 9.99 -1.53 -3.78
C ALA A 94 10.57 -0.66 -2.66
N GLN A 95 11.74 -1.04 -2.12
CA GLN A 95 12.39 -0.25 -1.08
C GLN A 95 12.65 1.20 -1.53
N HIS A 96 12.95 1.38 -2.80
CA HIS A 96 13.23 2.72 -3.32
C HIS A 96 11.97 3.57 -3.40
N LEU A 97 10.86 2.95 -3.80
CA LEU A 97 9.57 3.63 -3.81
C LEU A 97 9.18 4.07 -2.41
N TYR A 98 9.30 3.18 -1.43
CA TYR A 98 8.92 3.52 -0.05
C TYR A 98 9.76 4.67 0.48
N ARG A 99 11.06 4.67 0.23
CA ARG A 99 11.93 5.77 0.69
C ARG A 99 11.58 7.08 0.00
N ARG A 100 11.21 7.02 -1.29
CA ARG A 100 10.77 8.24 -2.01
C ARG A 100 9.47 8.79 -1.43
N LEU A 101 8.63 7.92 -0.87
CA LEU A 101 7.38 8.33 -0.25
C LEU A 101 7.55 8.68 1.24
N ALA A 102 8.79 8.86 1.67
CA ALA A 102 9.17 9.31 3.02
C ALA A 102 9.05 8.23 4.09
N TYR A 103 9.04 6.97 3.70
CA TYR A 103 9.18 5.87 4.66
C TYR A 103 10.63 5.79 5.11
N ILE A 104 10.83 5.54 6.39
CA ILE A 104 12.15 5.51 7.03
C ILE A 104 12.44 4.09 7.51
N ASP A 105 13.64 3.61 7.24
CA ASP A 105 14.07 2.30 7.73
C ASP A 105 13.99 2.29 9.26
N CYS A 106 13.30 1.32 9.84
CA CYS A 106 13.16 1.27 11.30
C CYS A 106 13.58 -0.07 11.91
N GLY A 107 14.02 -1.01 11.09
CA GLY A 107 14.48 -2.29 11.60
C GLY A 107 14.57 -3.30 10.50
N CYS A 108 14.79 -4.56 10.88
CA CYS A 108 14.88 -5.63 9.92
C CYS A 108 14.56 -6.96 10.56
N LEU A 109 14.23 -7.94 9.73
CA LEU A 109 14.00 -9.31 10.15
C LEU A 109 14.92 -10.23 9.37
N LEU A 110 15.46 -11.21 10.07
CA LEU A 110 16.27 -12.27 9.49
C LEU A 110 15.42 -13.53 9.43
N LEU A 111 14.90 -13.83 8.25
CA LEU A 111 14.02 -14.98 8.08
C LEU A 111 14.80 -16.11 7.42
N PRO A 112 14.61 -17.35 7.87
CA PRO A 112 15.37 -18.50 7.33
C PRO A 112 15.18 -18.62 5.81
N GLY A 113 16.31 -18.71 5.10
CA GLY A 113 16.29 -18.92 3.66
C GLY A 113 15.90 -17.72 2.83
N GLU A 114 15.73 -16.54 3.46
CA GLU A 114 15.30 -15.34 2.75
C GLU A 114 16.34 -14.23 2.88
N PRO A 115 16.36 -13.30 1.92
CA PRO A 115 17.12 -12.06 2.10
C PRO A 115 16.60 -11.30 3.32
N LEU A 116 17.37 -10.34 3.78
CA LEU A 116 16.97 -9.46 4.88
C LEU A 116 15.63 -8.77 4.55
N GLU A 117 14.71 -8.77 5.51
CA GLU A 117 13.45 -8.04 5.37
C GLU A 117 13.61 -6.70 6.05
N ILE A 118 13.52 -5.60 5.29
CA ILE A 118 13.65 -4.25 5.85
C ILE A 118 12.29 -3.77 6.31
N LEU A 119 12.22 -3.27 7.53
CA LEU A 119 11.00 -2.67 8.08
C LEU A 119 11.07 -1.16 7.94
N PHE A 120 9.95 -0.56 7.56
CA PHE A 120 9.83 0.88 7.35
C PHE A 120 8.68 1.45 8.17
N THR A 121 8.81 2.70 8.56
CA THR A 121 7.74 3.44 9.20
C THR A 121 7.62 4.82 8.57
N LYS A 122 6.43 5.40 8.65
CA LYS A 122 6.18 6.75 8.17
C LYS A 122 5.24 7.45 9.12
N SER A 123 5.58 8.68 9.51
CA SER A 123 4.70 9.51 10.30
C SER A 123 3.63 10.11 9.41
N LEU A 124 2.38 10.05 9.86
CA LEU A 124 1.26 10.70 9.18
C LEU A 124 0.91 12.02 9.85
N ALA A 125 1.56 12.34 10.96
CA ALA A 125 1.33 13.60 11.66
C ALA A 125 1.89 14.77 10.85
N GLU A 126 1.24 15.90 10.96
CA GLU A 126 1.65 17.13 10.28
C GLU A 126 2.89 17.72 10.90
#